data_91289ab24f44021a9f0e5b51208709e1
#
_entry.id   91289ab24f44021a9f0e5b51208709e1
#
_cell.length_a   1.000
_cell.length_b   1.000
_cell.length_c   1.000
_cell.angle_alpha   90.00
_cell.angle_beta   90.00
_cell.angle_gamma   90.00
#
_symmetry.space_group_name_H-M   'P 1'
#
loop_
_entity.id
_entity.type
_entity.pdbx_description
1 polymer ?
#
loop_
_entity_poly.entity_id
_entity_poly.type
_entity_poly.pdbx_seq_one_letter_code
_entity_poly.pdbx_strand_id
1 'polypeptide(L)'
;SDLPDMRGRLQSRPAHAVMREAERLVDNGVKELLVISQDTSAYGVDIKHAEDRGHRAHITDLARDLGSLGAWVRLHYVYPYPHVRKLIPLMAEGLVLPYLDIPFQHAHPDVLKRMARPAAASKTLDEIAAWRDTCPDITLRSTFIVGYPGETEAEFQTLLDWLDEAQLDRVGCFQYENVEGARSNTLPDHVAPEVKQGRWDRFMEKAQAISEAKLAAKVGKRIDVIVDEIDADAATCRTKADAPEIDGNLFIDEDFQNLKVGDIVTVEVEEAGEYDLWGRQIT
;
A
#
# COMPACT_ATOMS: atom_id res chain seq x y z
N SER A 1 20.27 -3.84 -12.99
CA SER A 1 18.93 -4.44 -12.92
C SER A 1 17.92 -3.41 -13.37
N ASP A 2 17.40 -3.59 -14.55
CA ASP A 2 16.54 -2.61 -15.21
C ASP A 2 15.08 -2.82 -14.81
N LEU A 3 14.81 -2.69 -13.53
CA LEU A 3 13.44 -2.63 -12.99
C LEU A 3 12.76 -1.26 -13.15
N PRO A 4 13.41 -0.18 -13.60
CA PRO A 4 12.76 1.13 -13.73
C PRO A 4 11.59 1.13 -14.70
N ASP A 5 11.65 0.33 -15.75
CA ASP A 5 10.63 0.36 -16.82
C ASP A 5 9.33 -0.35 -16.45
N MET A 6 9.33 -1.18 -15.42
CA MET A 6 8.12 -1.80 -14.89
C MET A 6 7.29 -0.85 -14.02
N ARG A 7 7.89 0.27 -13.60
CA ARG A 7 7.26 1.31 -12.80
C ARG A 7 6.79 2.46 -13.67
N GLY A 8 5.99 2.16 -14.68
CA GLY A 8 5.38 3.20 -15.50
C GLY A 8 4.44 4.05 -14.67
N ARG A 9 4.69 5.37 -14.63
CA ARG A 9 3.67 6.30 -14.13
C ARG A 9 2.46 6.15 -15.03
N LEU A 10 1.33 5.75 -14.46
CA LEU A 10 0.04 5.87 -15.11
C LEU A 10 -0.34 7.35 -15.16
N GLN A 11 0.25 8.08 -16.10
CA GLN A 11 -0.17 9.44 -16.41
C GLN A 11 -1.17 9.34 -17.56
N SER A 12 -2.40 8.96 -17.25
CA SER A 12 -3.50 8.96 -18.24
C SER A 12 -3.10 8.53 -19.66
N ARG A 13 -2.15 7.57 -19.74
CA ARG A 13 -1.75 7.00 -21.04
C ARG A 13 -2.93 6.20 -21.62
N PRO A 14 -3.07 6.14 -22.95
CA PRO A 14 -4.09 5.30 -23.54
C PRO A 14 -4.02 3.86 -23.01
N ALA A 15 -5.15 3.31 -22.60
CA ALA A 15 -5.21 1.99 -21.98
C ALA A 15 -4.57 0.90 -22.83
N HIS A 16 -4.70 0.95 -24.17
CA HIS A 16 -4.08 -0.03 -25.04
C HIS A 16 -2.53 0.01 -25.01
N ALA A 17 -1.95 1.20 -24.79
CA ALA A 17 -0.49 1.33 -24.67
C ALA A 17 0.02 0.70 -23.37
N VAL A 18 -0.70 0.90 -22.27
CA VAL A 18 -0.40 0.27 -20.99
C VAL A 18 -0.54 -1.25 -21.10
N MET A 19 -1.61 -1.73 -21.72
CA MET A 19 -1.85 -3.16 -21.90
C MET A 19 -0.79 -3.82 -22.77
N ARG A 20 -0.37 -3.19 -23.86
CA ARG A 20 0.70 -3.74 -24.72
C ARG A 20 2.02 -3.86 -24.00
N GLU A 21 2.35 -2.87 -23.17
CA GLU A 21 3.54 -2.92 -22.34
C GLU A 21 3.46 -4.06 -21.31
N ALA A 22 2.32 -4.18 -20.63
CA ALA A 22 2.09 -5.24 -19.66
C ALA A 22 2.13 -6.63 -20.28
N GLU A 23 1.49 -6.84 -21.43
CA GLU A 23 1.53 -8.10 -22.18
C GLU A 23 2.96 -8.49 -22.54
N ARG A 24 3.74 -7.54 -23.03
CA ARG A 24 5.15 -7.77 -23.38
C ARG A 24 5.98 -8.16 -22.17
N LEU A 25 5.77 -7.50 -21.01
CA LEU A 25 6.46 -7.82 -19.76
C LEU A 25 6.12 -9.23 -19.28
N VAL A 26 4.85 -9.59 -19.29
CA VAL A 26 4.39 -10.94 -18.88
C VAL A 26 4.92 -12.00 -19.82
N ASP A 27 4.89 -11.77 -21.14
CA ASP A 27 5.44 -12.68 -22.14
C ASP A 27 6.96 -12.89 -21.96
N ASN A 28 7.65 -11.92 -21.40
CA ASN A 28 9.07 -12.01 -21.05
C ASN A 28 9.33 -12.60 -19.66
N GLY A 29 8.32 -13.16 -19.01
CA GLY A 29 8.46 -13.87 -17.74
C GLY A 29 8.29 -13.04 -16.49
N VAL A 30 7.83 -11.80 -16.59
CA VAL A 30 7.56 -10.94 -15.43
C VAL A 30 6.36 -11.48 -14.65
N LYS A 31 6.51 -11.63 -13.35
CA LYS A 31 5.51 -12.22 -12.45
C LYS A 31 4.70 -11.21 -11.67
N GLU A 32 5.16 -9.97 -11.57
CA GLU A 32 4.46 -8.89 -10.86
C GLU A 32 4.49 -7.62 -11.69
N LEU A 33 3.32 -7.01 -11.82
CA LEU A 33 3.14 -5.70 -12.47
C LEU A 33 2.83 -4.67 -11.39
N LEU A 34 3.60 -3.58 -11.37
CA LEU A 34 3.37 -2.45 -10.48
C LEU A 34 2.73 -1.32 -11.25
N VAL A 35 1.54 -0.94 -10.82
CA VAL A 35 0.82 0.21 -11.37
C VAL A 35 1.01 1.37 -10.40
N ILE A 36 1.85 2.32 -10.77
CA ILE A 36 2.25 3.44 -9.90
C ILE A 36 1.71 4.73 -10.45
N SER A 37 0.98 5.47 -9.61
CA SER A 37 0.54 6.83 -9.88
C SER A 37 0.34 7.54 -8.55
N GLN A 38 0.42 8.86 -8.55
CA GLN A 38 0.03 9.64 -7.37
C GLN A 38 -1.47 9.51 -7.08
N ASP A 39 -2.24 9.22 -8.12
CA ASP A 39 -3.67 9.03 -8.03
C ASP A 39 -4.13 7.96 -9.03
N THR A 40 -3.88 6.72 -8.68
CA THR A 40 -4.21 5.57 -9.52
C THR A 40 -5.73 5.43 -9.70
N SER A 41 -6.52 5.79 -8.69
CA SER A 41 -7.99 5.69 -8.75
C SER A 41 -8.62 6.71 -9.68
N ALA A 42 -7.92 7.79 -10.01
CA ALA A 42 -8.37 8.82 -10.94
C ALA A 42 -7.88 8.60 -12.37
N TYR A 43 -7.21 7.47 -12.65
CA TYR A 43 -6.71 7.17 -14.00
C TYR A 43 -7.83 7.30 -15.05
N GLY A 44 -7.55 8.05 -16.10
CA GLY A 44 -8.48 8.26 -17.22
C GLY A 44 -9.53 9.35 -17.00
N VAL A 45 -9.58 9.99 -15.81
CA VAL A 45 -10.53 11.08 -15.55
C VAL A 45 -10.27 12.29 -16.44
N ASP A 46 -9.01 12.53 -16.79
CA ASP A 46 -8.57 13.59 -17.71
C ASP A 46 -8.70 13.19 -19.18
N ILE A 47 -8.89 11.93 -19.49
CA ILE A 47 -9.17 11.42 -20.83
C ILE A 47 -10.67 11.20 -20.93
N LYS A 48 -11.36 12.14 -21.56
CA LYS A 48 -12.82 12.07 -21.72
C LYS A 48 -13.20 10.87 -22.59
N HIS A 49 -13.64 9.79 -21.97
CA HIS A 49 -14.43 8.70 -22.56
C HIS A 49 -13.82 7.94 -23.74
N ALA A 50 -12.52 7.85 -23.83
CA ALA A 50 -11.93 7.07 -24.90
C ALA A 50 -11.99 5.58 -24.60
N GLU A 51 -12.88 4.87 -25.26
CA GLU A 51 -12.64 3.45 -25.52
C GLU A 51 -11.50 3.37 -26.51
N ASP A 52 -10.37 2.85 -26.08
CA ASP A 52 -9.21 2.72 -26.94
C ASP A 52 -8.99 1.24 -27.26
N ARG A 53 -9.36 0.84 -28.50
CA ARG A 53 -9.20 -0.55 -28.97
C ARG A 53 -9.80 -1.61 -28.05
N GLY A 54 -10.96 -1.33 -27.45
CA GLY A 54 -11.66 -2.25 -26.56
C GLY A 54 -11.22 -2.17 -25.09
N HIS A 55 -10.26 -1.31 -24.77
CA HIS A 55 -9.87 -1.02 -23.37
C HIS A 55 -10.39 0.34 -22.97
N ARG A 56 -11.08 0.40 -21.87
CA ARG A 56 -11.59 1.66 -21.33
C ARG A 56 -10.49 2.40 -20.57
N ALA A 57 -10.49 3.72 -20.67
CA ALA A 57 -9.55 4.58 -19.96
C ALA A 57 -9.91 4.73 -18.46
N HIS A 58 -10.60 3.77 -17.87
CA HIS A 58 -11.00 3.76 -16.47
C HIS A 58 -10.15 2.77 -15.69
N ILE A 59 -9.72 3.16 -14.46
CA ILE A 59 -8.81 2.33 -13.68
C ILE A 59 -9.36 0.94 -13.37
N THR A 60 -10.65 0.80 -13.11
CA THR A 60 -11.25 -0.51 -12.81
C THR A 60 -11.22 -1.44 -14.01
N ASP A 61 -11.47 -0.92 -15.21
CA ASP A 61 -11.42 -1.71 -16.43
C ASP A 61 -9.98 -2.09 -16.77
N LEU A 62 -9.05 -1.14 -16.64
CA LEU A 62 -7.62 -1.41 -16.82
C LEU A 62 -7.11 -2.45 -15.82
N ALA A 63 -7.48 -2.32 -14.55
CA ALA A 63 -7.08 -3.27 -13.53
C ALA A 63 -7.61 -4.67 -13.81
N ARG A 64 -8.84 -4.80 -14.28
CA ARG A 64 -9.43 -6.08 -14.69
C ARG A 64 -8.66 -6.69 -15.86
N ASP A 65 -8.36 -5.90 -16.87
CA ASP A 65 -7.64 -6.35 -18.07
C ASP A 65 -6.20 -6.78 -17.71
N LEU A 66 -5.50 -6.02 -16.86
CA LEU A 66 -4.18 -6.38 -16.36
C LEU A 66 -4.23 -7.68 -15.55
N GLY A 67 -5.23 -7.83 -14.70
CA GLY A 67 -5.42 -9.03 -13.87
C GLY A 67 -5.63 -10.30 -14.68
N SER A 68 -6.18 -10.19 -15.89
CA SER A 68 -6.39 -11.32 -16.79
C SER A 68 -5.09 -11.88 -17.39
N LEU A 69 -3.97 -11.17 -17.27
CA LEU A 69 -2.67 -11.61 -17.78
C LEU A 69 -1.99 -12.70 -16.92
N GLY A 70 -2.52 -12.98 -15.73
CA GLY A 70 -2.02 -14.06 -14.86
C GLY A 70 -0.82 -13.71 -13.99
N ALA A 71 -0.31 -12.47 -14.05
CA ALA A 71 0.71 -11.96 -13.14
C ALA A 71 0.08 -11.30 -11.92
N TRP A 72 0.87 -11.12 -10.87
CA TRP A 72 0.47 -10.30 -9.75
C TRP A 72 0.35 -8.84 -10.21
N VAL A 73 -0.77 -8.21 -9.92
CA VAL A 73 -1.00 -6.79 -10.23
C VAL A 73 -1.13 -6.03 -8.92
N ARG A 74 -0.20 -5.13 -8.66
CA ARG A 74 -0.18 -4.30 -7.46
C ARG A 74 -0.44 -2.85 -7.82
N LEU A 75 -1.42 -2.24 -7.14
CA LEU A 75 -1.75 -0.83 -7.30
C LEU A 75 -1.10 -0.01 -6.18
N HIS A 76 -0.51 1.12 -6.54
CA HIS A 76 0.17 2.03 -5.61
C HIS A 76 -0.43 3.43 -5.63
N TYR A 77 -0.36 4.12 -4.49
CA TYR A 77 -0.78 5.51 -4.33
C TYR A 77 -2.22 5.77 -4.74
N VAL A 78 -3.13 4.96 -4.20
CA VAL A 78 -4.56 5.13 -4.43
C VAL A 78 -5.12 6.17 -3.47
N TYR A 79 -5.71 7.23 -3.99
CA TYR A 79 -6.39 8.24 -3.19
C TYR A 79 -7.81 7.81 -2.82
N PRO A 80 -8.39 8.37 -1.72
CA PRO A 80 -9.75 8.00 -1.28
C PRO A 80 -10.84 8.62 -2.15
N TYR A 81 -10.77 8.40 -3.47
CA TYR A 81 -11.83 8.79 -4.40
C TYR A 81 -12.95 7.74 -4.43
N PRO A 82 -14.16 8.13 -4.90
CA PRO A 82 -15.28 7.19 -5.00
C PRO A 82 -14.97 5.91 -5.78
N HIS A 83 -14.03 5.98 -6.72
CA HIS A 83 -13.61 4.84 -7.55
C HIS A 83 -12.90 3.73 -6.76
N VAL A 84 -12.33 4.04 -5.59
CA VAL A 84 -11.62 3.05 -4.76
C VAL A 84 -12.51 1.87 -4.44
N ARG A 85 -13.79 2.10 -4.08
CA ARG A 85 -14.73 1.02 -3.77
C ARG A 85 -14.97 0.05 -4.93
N LYS A 86 -14.71 0.47 -6.18
CA LYS A 86 -14.85 -0.40 -7.36
C LYS A 86 -13.64 -1.32 -7.53
N LEU A 87 -12.51 -0.99 -6.92
CA LEU A 87 -11.29 -1.81 -6.93
C LEU A 87 -11.37 -2.97 -5.94
N ILE A 88 -12.06 -2.80 -4.83
CA ILE A 88 -12.13 -3.81 -3.78
C ILE A 88 -12.69 -5.15 -4.25
N PRO A 89 -13.77 -5.22 -5.05
CA PRO A 89 -14.24 -6.48 -5.62
C PRO A 89 -13.20 -7.18 -6.51
N LEU A 90 -12.39 -6.41 -7.25
CA LEU A 90 -11.31 -6.97 -8.07
C LEU A 90 -10.21 -7.61 -7.21
N MET A 91 -9.95 -7.06 -6.05
CA MET A 91 -9.04 -7.63 -5.06
C MET A 91 -9.61 -8.94 -4.50
N ALA A 92 -10.90 -8.96 -4.18
CA ALA A 92 -11.58 -10.16 -3.69
C ALA A 92 -11.61 -11.27 -4.75
N GLU A 93 -11.74 -10.91 -6.04
CA GLU A 93 -11.70 -11.84 -7.17
C GLU A 93 -10.28 -12.36 -7.49
N GLY A 94 -9.24 -11.73 -6.93
CA GLY A 94 -7.85 -12.10 -7.19
C GLY A 94 -7.26 -11.51 -8.49
N LEU A 95 -7.96 -10.59 -9.14
CA LEU A 95 -7.48 -9.94 -10.37
C LEU A 95 -6.37 -8.93 -10.09
N VAL A 96 -6.45 -8.24 -8.96
CA VAL A 96 -5.37 -7.42 -8.43
C VAL A 96 -5.08 -7.88 -7.01
N LEU A 97 -3.86 -7.61 -6.53
CA LEU A 97 -3.48 -8.01 -5.18
C LEU A 97 -4.33 -7.28 -4.14
N PRO A 98 -4.68 -7.96 -3.02
CA PRO A 98 -5.48 -7.37 -1.95
C PRO A 98 -4.62 -6.41 -1.11
N TYR A 99 -4.20 -5.33 -1.73
CA TYR A 99 -3.29 -4.33 -1.18
C TYR A 99 -3.77 -2.94 -1.60
N LEU A 100 -3.97 -2.07 -0.61
CA LEU A 100 -4.45 -0.72 -0.85
C LEU A 100 -3.59 0.27 -0.07
N ASP A 101 -2.95 1.18 -0.78
CA ASP A 101 -2.13 2.24 -0.20
C ASP A 101 -2.86 3.57 -0.34
N ILE A 102 -3.34 4.11 0.79
CA ILE A 102 -4.08 5.38 0.83
C ILE A 102 -3.44 6.30 1.86
N PRO A 103 -2.96 7.49 1.45
CA PRO A 103 -2.40 8.46 2.38
C PRO A 103 -3.51 9.20 3.14
N PHE A 104 -3.88 8.73 4.32
CA PHE A 104 -4.89 9.39 5.14
C PHE A 104 -4.42 10.70 5.75
N GLN A 105 -3.14 10.85 6.00
CA GLN A 105 -2.47 12.04 6.53
C GLN A 105 -2.75 12.32 8.01
N HIS A 106 -3.98 12.24 8.46
CA HIS A 106 -4.42 12.39 9.84
C HIS A 106 -5.81 11.75 10.02
N ALA A 107 -6.32 11.75 11.24
CA ALA A 107 -7.64 11.22 11.55
C ALA A 107 -8.58 12.26 12.17
N HIS A 108 -8.04 13.36 12.70
CA HIS A 108 -8.87 14.39 13.31
C HIS A 108 -9.42 15.35 12.24
N PRO A 109 -10.74 15.60 12.20
CA PRO A 109 -11.36 16.44 11.19
C PRO A 109 -10.77 17.84 11.09
N ASP A 110 -10.46 18.46 12.22
CA ASP A 110 -9.93 19.83 12.26
C ASP A 110 -8.50 19.90 11.71
N VAL A 111 -7.67 18.89 11.96
CA VAL A 111 -6.32 18.83 11.40
C VAL A 111 -6.40 18.60 9.89
N LEU A 112 -7.26 17.70 9.42
CA LEU A 112 -7.46 17.45 7.99
C LEU A 112 -7.97 18.69 7.28
N LYS A 113 -8.85 19.46 7.91
CA LYS A 113 -9.33 20.73 7.36
C LYS A 113 -8.20 21.73 7.21
N ARG A 114 -7.31 21.86 8.22
CA ARG A 114 -6.13 22.71 8.14
C ARG A 114 -5.15 22.27 7.05
N MET A 115 -5.07 20.97 6.78
CA MET A 115 -4.27 20.41 5.68
C MET A 115 -4.92 20.62 4.30
N ALA A 116 -6.06 21.27 4.22
CA ALA A 116 -6.87 21.40 3.00
C ALA A 116 -7.27 20.03 2.41
N ARG A 117 -7.48 19.06 3.27
CA ARG A 117 -7.99 17.72 2.88
C ARG A 117 -9.48 17.64 3.19
N PRO A 118 -10.29 17.00 2.32
CA PRO A 118 -11.71 16.78 2.62
C PRO A 118 -11.85 15.98 3.91
N ALA A 119 -12.63 16.50 4.84
CA ALA A 119 -12.84 15.86 6.13
C ALA A 119 -13.80 14.66 6.01
N ALA A 120 -13.30 13.55 5.49
CA ALA A 120 -14.02 12.28 5.50
C ALA A 120 -13.64 11.41 6.71
N ALA A 121 -12.94 11.95 7.69
CA ALA A 121 -12.38 11.18 8.81
C ALA A 121 -13.44 10.38 9.58
N SER A 122 -14.64 10.92 9.77
CA SER A 122 -15.74 10.22 10.47
C SER A 122 -16.28 9.01 9.70
N LYS A 123 -16.05 8.97 8.38
CA LYS A 123 -16.51 7.88 7.51
C LYS A 123 -15.41 6.89 7.17
N THR A 124 -14.15 7.22 7.45
CA THR A 124 -13.01 6.41 7.05
C THR A 124 -13.02 5.03 7.71
N LEU A 125 -13.36 4.96 9.00
CA LEU A 125 -13.47 3.67 9.69
C LEU A 125 -14.59 2.81 9.11
N ASP A 126 -15.72 3.40 8.76
CA ASP A 126 -16.83 2.69 8.12
C ASP A 126 -16.43 2.17 6.74
N GLU A 127 -15.70 2.98 5.98
CA GLU A 127 -15.17 2.58 4.67
C GLU A 127 -14.19 1.42 4.81
N ILE A 128 -13.26 1.49 5.76
CA ILE A 128 -12.29 0.41 6.03
C ILE A 128 -13.04 -0.88 6.39
N ALA A 129 -14.06 -0.80 7.23
CA ALA A 129 -14.88 -1.95 7.59
C ALA A 129 -15.57 -2.54 6.36
N ALA A 130 -16.12 -1.71 5.49
CA ALA A 130 -16.76 -2.16 4.24
C ALA A 130 -15.76 -2.83 3.29
N TRP A 131 -14.54 -2.31 3.17
CA TRP A 131 -13.49 -2.93 2.37
C TRP A 131 -13.12 -4.32 2.90
N ARG A 132 -12.99 -4.46 4.21
CA ARG A 132 -12.69 -5.75 4.86
C ARG A 132 -13.82 -6.75 4.74
N ASP A 133 -15.07 -6.29 4.73
CA ASP A 133 -16.23 -7.15 4.50
C ASP A 133 -16.20 -7.75 3.08
N THR A 134 -15.85 -6.94 2.09
CA THR A 134 -15.75 -7.39 0.70
C THR A 134 -14.49 -8.22 0.44
N CYS A 135 -13.36 -7.82 1.03
CA CYS A 135 -12.07 -8.47 0.85
C CYS A 135 -11.39 -8.65 2.23
N PRO A 136 -11.69 -9.74 2.96
CA PRO A 136 -11.13 -9.96 4.31
C PRO A 136 -9.61 -10.00 4.37
N ASP A 137 -8.95 -10.40 3.28
CA ASP A 137 -7.49 -10.50 3.20
C ASP A 137 -6.80 -9.20 2.79
N ILE A 138 -7.55 -8.11 2.68
CA ILE A 138 -6.98 -6.83 2.23
C ILE A 138 -5.92 -6.32 3.20
N THR A 139 -4.78 -5.93 2.64
CA THR A 139 -3.72 -5.23 3.35
C THR A 139 -3.89 -3.74 3.14
N LEU A 140 -3.98 -2.99 4.24
CA LEU A 140 -4.14 -1.54 4.20
C LEU A 140 -2.85 -0.87 4.65
N ARG A 141 -2.33 -0.02 3.78
CA ARG A 141 -1.16 0.82 4.04
C ARG A 141 -1.54 2.28 3.99
N SER A 142 -0.95 3.09 4.85
CA SER A 142 -1.17 4.53 4.85
C SER A 142 0.05 5.30 5.36
N THR A 143 0.03 6.59 5.12
CA THR A 143 1.01 7.53 5.67
C THR A 143 0.30 8.65 6.42
N PHE A 144 0.96 9.12 7.48
CA PHE A 144 0.43 10.15 8.38
C PHE A 144 1.48 11.21 8.63
N ILE A 145 1.01 12.39 9.00
CA ILE A 145 1.85 13.53 9.39
C ILE A 145 1.49 13.91 10.82
N VAL A 146 2.48 13.99 11.69
CA VAL A 146 2.34 14.50 13.06
C VAL A 146 3.00 15.87 13.19
N GLY A 147 2.50 16.68 14.12
CA GLY A 147 3.06 18.00 14.36
C GLY A 147 2.69 19.04 13.31
N TYR A 148 1.59 18.83 12.59
CA TYR A 148 1.08 19.86 11.68
C TYR A 148 0.73 21.12 12.46
N PRO A 149 0.95 22.34 11.91
CA PRO A 149 0.67 23.59 12.63
C PRO A 149 -0.73 23.61 13.25
N GLY A 150 -0.80 23.90 14.54
CA GLY A 150 -2.04 23.91 15.30
C GLY A 150 -2.49 22.57 15.87
N GLU A 151 -1.80 21.47 15.57
CA GLU A 151 -2.15 20.17 16.14
C GLU A 151 -2.01 20.19 17.67
N THR A 152 -3.12 19.95 18.36
CA THR A 152 -3.14 19.87 19.82
C THR A 152 -2.86 18.44 20.29
N GLU A 153 -2.54 18.29 21.58
CA GLU A 153 -2.37 16.97 22.18
C GLU A 153 -3.65 16.13 22.08
N ALA A 154 -4.81 16.76 22.26
CA ALA A 154 -6.11 16.08 22.12
C ALA A 154 -6.36 15.59 20.69
N GLU A 155 -5.99 16.39 19.69
CA GLU A 155 -6.09 16.01 18.28
C GLU A 155 -5.13 14.86 17.93
N PHE A 156 -3.92 14.89 18.47
CA PHE A 156 -2.99 13.78 18.32
C PHE A 156 -3.48 12.51 19.01
N GLN A 157 -4.08 12.62 20.20
CA GLN A 157 -4.66 11.45 20.89
C GLN A 157 -5.79 10.84 20.07
N THR A 158 -6.60 11.65 19.38
CA THR A 158 -7.62 11.17 18.44
C THR A 158 -7.00 10.31 17.34
N LEU A 159 -5.83 10.72 16.81
CA LEU A 159 -5.11 9.93 15.81
C LEU A 159 -4.65 8.58 16.37
N LEU A 160 -4.10 8.55 17.58
CA LEU A 160 -3.70 7.30 18.23
C LEU A 160 -4.88 6.36 18.46
N ASP A 161 -6.00 6.89 18.95
CA ASP A 161 -7.22 6.11 19.16
C ASP A 161 -7.77 5.55 17.84
N TRP A 162 -7.72 6.35 16.78
CA TRP A 162 -8.12 5.94 15.45
C TRP A 162 -7.24 4.80 14.92
N LEU A 163 -5.92 4.84 15.16
CA LEU A 163 -5.01 3.75 14.77
C LEU A 163 -5.41 2.42 15.43
N ASP A 164 -5.78 2.45 16.70
CA ASP A 164 -6.23 1.25 17.40
C ASP A 164 -7.51 0.67 16.79
N GLU A 165 -8.42 1.52 16.38
CA GLU A 165 -9.67 1.08 15.76
C GLU A 165 -9.48 0.62 14.32
N ALA A 166 -8.66 1.34 13.55
CA ALA A 166 -8.46 1.05 12.13
C ALA A 166 -7.63 -0.21 11.89
N GLN A 167 -6.69 -0.54 12.78
CA GLN A 167 -5.84 -1.73 12.66
C GLN A 167 -5.21 -1.86 11.26
N LEU A 168 -4.56 -0.77 10.80
CA LEU A 168 -3.87 -0.79 9.53
C LEU A 168 -2.66 -1.72 9.58
N ASP A 169 -2.37 -2.36 8.46
CA ASP A 169 -1.29 -3.35 8.37
C ASP A 169 0.09 -2.70 8.32
N ARG A 170 0.21 -1.63 7.57
CA ARG A 170 1.46 -0.89 7.37
C ARG A 170 1.19 0.60 7.45
N VAL A 171 1.97 1.31 8.26
CA VAL A 171 1.86 2.76 8.35
C VAL A 171 3.23 3.41 8.37
N GLY A 172 3.35 4.53 7.66
CA GLY A 172 4.48 5.43 7.78
C GLY A 172 4.05 6.70 8.49
N CYS A 173 4.97 7.33 9.19
CA CYS A 173 4.72 8.58 9.88
C CYS A 173 5.84 9.57 9.60
N PHE A 174 5.46 10.79 9.25
CA PHE A 174 6.39 11.90 9.02
C PHE A 174 6.10 13.00 10.01
N GLN A 175 7.15 13.65 10.50
CA GLN A 175 7.01 14.91 11.23
C GLN A 175 6.80 16.02 10.21
N TYR A 176 5.89 16.94 10.52
CA TYR A 176 5.69 18.12 9.66
C TYR A 176 7.01 18.89 9.55
N GLU A 177 7.36 19.25 8.34
CA GLU A 177 8.51 20.12 8.03
C GLU A 177 8.06 21.33 7.23
N ASN A 178 8.68 22.50 7.52
CA ASN A 178 8.47 23.69 6.73
C ASN A 178 9.13 23.50 5.35
N VAL A 179 8.31 23.54 4.31
CA VAL A 179 8.79 23.53 2.93
C VAL A 179 8.72 24.95 2.39
N GLU A 180 9.82 25.43 1.81
CA GLU A 180 9.89 26.77 1.23
C GLU A 180 8.73 27.00 0.25
N GLY A 181 8.02 28.12 0.42
CA GLY A 181 6.87 28.47 -0.39
C GLY A 181 5.57 27.74 -0.05
N ALA A 182 5.56 26.81 0.89
CA ALA A 182 4.34 26.13 1.28
C ALA A 182 3.42 27.04 2.10
N ARG A 183 2.11 27.00 1.77
CA ARG A 183 1.08 27.78 2.48
C ARG A 183 1.04 27.47 3.98
N SER A 184 1.27 26.23 4.36
CA SER A 184 1.28 25.78 5.76
C SER A 184 2.35 26.47 6.61
N ASN A 185 3.43 26.98 6.01
CA ASN A 185 4.47 27.72 6.72
C ASN A 185 3.96 29.03 7.34
N THR A 186 2.89 29.60 6.79
CA THR A 186 2.28 30.85 7.28
C THR A 186 1.19 30.62 8.32
N LEU A 187 0.86 29.35 8.61
CA LEU A 187 -0.12 29.03 9.64
C LEU A 187 0.43 29.35 11.04
N PRO A 188 -0.45 29.77 11.97
CA PRO A 188 -0.04 29.98 13.35
C PRO A 188 0.17 28.66 14.09
N ASP A 189 0.72 28.77 15.30
CA ASP A 189 0.82 27.66 16.27
C ASP A 189 1.63 26.46 15.76
N HIS A 190 2.79 26.73 15.19
CA HIS A 190 3.74 25.69 14.84
C HIS A 190 4.13 24.87 16.07
N VAL A 191 4.14 23.54 15.90
CA VAL A 191 4.46 22.62 16.98
C VAL A 191 5.98 22.60 17.21
N ALA A 192 6.41 22.65 18.47
CA ALA A 192 7.83 22.59 18.81
C ALA A 192 8.49 21.29 18.35
N PRO A 193 9.76 21.30 17.91
CA PRO A 193 10.43 20.11 17.38
C PRO A 193 10.42 18.92 18.33
N GLU A 194 10.63 19.15 19.63
CA GLU A 194 10.65 18.08 20.63
C GLU A 194 9.26 17.48 20.85
N VAL A 195 8.21 18.23 20.69
CA VAL A 195 6.82 17.75 20.74
C VAL A 195 6.52 16.89 19.52
N LYS A 196 6.93 17.32 18.33
CA LYS A 196 6.80 16.53 17.10
C LYS A 196 7.51 15.20 17.19
N GLN A 197 8.73 15.20 17.70
CA GLN A 197 9.51 13.99 17.90
C GLN A 197 8.81 13.04 18.88
N GLY A 198 8.33 13.56 20.02
CA GLY A 198 7.61 12.75 21.00
C GLY A 198 6.33 12.15 20.45
N ARG A 199 5.59 12.90 19.63
CA ARG A 199 4.38 12.38 18.96
C ARG A 199 4.72 11.32 17.92
N TRP A 200 5.79 11.54 17.15
CA TRP A 200 6.27 10.55 16.19
C TRP A 200 6.66 9.24 16.90
N ASP A 201 7.39 9.32 18.01
CA ASP A 201 7.78 8.16 18.80
C ASP A 201 6.56 7.37 19.31
N ARG A 202 5.56 8.07 19.83
CA ARG A 202 4.30 7.47 20.33
C ARG A 202 3.50 6.83 19.20
N PHE A 203 3.45 7.48 18.05
CA PHE A 203 2.79 6.94 16.86
C PHE A 203 3.46 5.65 16.40
N MET A 204 4.78 5.67 16.25
CA MET A 204 5.54 4.51 15.75
C MET A 204 5.51 3.34 16.73
N GLU A 205 5.55 3.60 18.02
CA GLU A 205 5.40 2.55 19.04
C GLU A 205 4.06 1.83 18.89
N LYS A 206 2.97 2.57 18.75
CA LYS A 206 1.64 1.98 18.53
C LYS A 206 1.56 1.24 17.19
N ALA A 207 2.03 1.84 16.13
CA ALA A 207 2.04 1.23 14.80
C ALA A 207 2.84 -0.08 14.77
N GLN A 208 3.99 -0.10 15.43
CA GLN A 208 4.82 -1.29 15.54
C GLN A 208 4.10 -2.41 16.30
N ALA A 209 3.45 -2.09 17.41
CA ALA A 209 2.69 -3.08 18.19
C ALA A 209 1.55 -3.69 17.38
N ILE A 210 0.84 -2.88 16.60
CA ILE A 210 -0.24 -3.36 15.72
C ILE A 210 0.33 -4.27 14.62
N SER A 211 1.42 -3.85 13.97
CA SER A 211 2.09 -4.64 12.94
C SER A 211 2.53 -6.00 13.46
N GLU A 212 3.20 -6.00 14.61
CA GLU A 212 3.70 -7.23 15.25
C GLU A 212 2.57 -8.22 15.57
N ALA A 213 1.46 -7.73 16.11
CA ALA A 213 0.30 -8.57 16.41
C ALA A 213 -0.32 -9.16 15.15
N LYS A 214 -0.44 -8.37 14.08
CA LYS A 214 -0.98 -8.83 12.81
C LYS A 214 -0.09 -9.85 12.13
N LEU A 215 1.22 -9.67 12.18
CA LEU A 215 2.17 -10.63 11.63
C LEU A 215 2.21 -11.92 12.44
N ALA A 216 2.15 -11.83 13.76
CA ALA A 216 2.07 -13.00 14.64
C ALA A 216 0.85 -13.89 14.31
N ALA A 217 -0.26 -13.28 13.93
CA ALA A 217 -1.46 -14.01 13.54
C ALA A 217 -1.29 -14.81 12.23
N LYS A 218 -0.27 -14.53 11.44
CA LYS A 218 0.03 -15.25 10.20
C LYS A 218 0.83 -16.53 10.41
N VAL A 219 1.42 -16.72 11.58
CA VAL A 219 2.18 -17.94 11.91
C VAL A 219 1.28 -19.18 11.78
N GLY A 220 1.78 -20.19 11.08
CA GLY A 220 1.05 -21.42 10.78
C GLY A 220 0.20 -21.35 9.50
N LYS A 221 0.05 -20.20 8.90
CA LYS A 221 -0.69 -20.05 7.65
C LYS A 221 0.19 -20.35 6.44
N ARG A 222 -0.45 -20.80 5.37
CA ARG A 222 0.17 -21.02 4.07
C ARG A 222 -0.13 -19.84 3.17
N ILE A 223 0.91 -19.24 2.63
CA ILE A 223 0.81 -18.06 1.79
C ILE A 223 1.74 -18.17 0.59
N ASP A 224 1.38 -17.51 -0.50
CA ASP A 224 2.24 -17.41 -1.67
C ASP A 224 3.20 -16.23 -1.52
N VAL A 225 4.44 -16.44 -1.97
CA VAL A 225 5.47 -15.42 -1.96
C VAL A 225 6.18 -15.37 -3.30
N ILE A 226 6.70 -14.19 -3.65
CA ILE A 226 7.57 -13.99 -4.81
C ILE A 226 9.00 -13.82 -4.32
N VAL A 227 9.94 -14.51 -4.96
CA VAL A 227 11.36 -14.45 -4.62
C VAL A 227 11.98 -13.22 -5.29
N ASP A 228 12.50 -12.30 -4.48
CA ASP A 228 13.15 -11.08 -4.97
C ASP A 228 14.66 -11.22 -5.07
N GLU A 229 15.27 -11.91 -4.12
CA GLU A 229 16.72 -12.01 -4.00
C GLU A 229 17.11 -13.34 -3.35
N ILE A 230 18.25 -13.89 -3.76
CA ILE A 230 18.81 -15.11 -3.15
C ILE A 230 20.29 -14.84 -2.89
N ASP A 231 20.71 -15.08 -1.65
CA ASP A 231 22.13 -15.05 -1.26
C ASP A 231 22.53 -16.39 -0.61
N ALA A 232 23.70 -16.43 0.02
CA ALA A 232 24.20 -17.63 0.66
C ALA A 232 23.39 -18.07 1.88
N ASP A 233 22.67 -17.13 2.52
CA ASP A 233 22.01 -17.34 3.80
C ASP A 233 20.50 -17.56 3.68
N ALA A 234 19.85 -16.94 2.68
CA ALA A 234 18.40 -17.01 2.56
C ALA A 234 17.91 -16.58 1.18
N ALA A 235 16.66 -16.98 0.88
CA ALA A 235 15.86 -16.35 -0.15
C ALA A 235 15.02 -15.26 0.50
N THR A 236 15.15 -14.04 0.00
CA THR A 236 14.37 -12.88 0.43
C THR A 236 13.14 -12.74 -0.48
N CYS A 237 11.97 -12.88 0.10
CA CYS A 237 10.71 -12.92 -0.62
C CYS A 237 9.75 -11.83 -0.15
N ARG A 238 8.71 -11.59 -0.92
CA ARG A 238 7.58 -10.74 -0.51
C ARG A 238 6.28 -11.50 -0.62
N THR A 239 5.39 -11.24 0.31
CA THR A 239 4.01 -11.72 0.26
C THR A 239 3.15 -10.75 -0.58
N LYS A 240 1.90 -11.12 -0.82
CA LYS A 240 0.93 -10.22 -1.47
C LYS A 240 0.69 -8.94 -0.66
N ALA A 241 0.99 -8.96 0.63
CA ALA A 241 0.85 -7.83 1.55
C ALA A 241 2.05 -6.87 1.53
N ASP A 242 3.11 -7.15 0.79
CA ASP A 242 4.36 -6.42 0.83
C ASP A 242 4.71 -5.83 -0.53
N ALA A 243 4.74 -4.51 -0.62
CA ALA A 243 5.21 -3.81 -1.79
C ALA A 243 6.74 -3.81 -1.85
N PRO A 244 7.35 -3.83 -3.06
CA PRO A 244 8.79 -3.85 -3.20
C PRO A 244 9.46 -2.66 -2.52
N GLU A 245 10.51 -2.92 -1.74
CA GLU A 245 11.40 -1.93 -1.12
C GLU A 245 10.72 -1.02 -0.07
N ILE A 246 9.43 -1.19 0.16
CA ILE A 246 8.66 -0.31 1.06
C ILE A 246 8.21 -1.05 2.33
N ASP A 247 7.66 -2.25 2.15
CA ASP A 247 7.09 -3.04 3.25
C ASP A 247 8.08 -4.11 3.72
N GLY A 248 7.60 -5.11 4.42
CA GLY A 248 8.42 -6.16 4.98
C GLY A 248 8.80 -7.24 3.98
N ASN A 249 9.51 -8.24 4.49
CA ASN A 249 9.94 -9.40 3.72
C ASN A 249 9.53 -10.69 4.41
N LEU A 250 9.53 -11.76 3.64
CA LEU A 250 9.48 -13.12 4.16
C LEU A 250 10.78 -13.82 3.76
N PHE A 251 11.51 -14.33 4.75
CA PHE A 251 12.77 -15.04 4.53
C PHE A 251 12.57 -16.54 4.56
N ILE A 252 13.15 -17.22 3.56
CA ILE A 252 13.28 -18.66 3.55
C ILE A 252 14.77 -18.96 3.73
N ASP A 253 15.16 -19.42 4.91
CA ASP A 253 16.56 -19.61 5.30
C ASP A 253 16.98 -21.10 5.34
N GLU A 254 16.07 -22.01 5.01
CA GLU A 254 16.35 -23.44 4.88
C GLU A 254 15.80 -23.98 3.56
N ASP A 255 16.55 -24.90 2.94
CA ASP A 255 16.11 -25.63 1.73
C ASP A 255 15.61 -24.72 0.59
N PHE A 256 16.33 -23.64 0.33
CA PHE A 256 15.98 -22.65 -0.69
C PHE A 256 16.80 -22.73 -1.98
N GLN A 257 17.71 -23.70 -2.10
CA GLN A 257 18.68 -23.79 -3.20
C GLN A 257 18.03 -24.06 -4.57
N ASN A 258 16.83 -24.59 -4.57
CA ASN A 258 16.05 -24.85 -5.79
C ASN A 258 15.30 -23.60 -6.30
N LEU A 259 15.31 -22.51 -5.53
CA LEU A 259 14.57 -21.31 -5.87
C LEU A 259 15.37 -20.39 -6.79
N LYS A 260 14.65 -19.64 -7.62
CA LYS A 260 15.18 -18.61 -8.50
C LYS A 260 14.45 -17.30 -8.28
N VAL A 261 15.15 -16.19 -8.49
CA VAL A 261 14.52 -14.87 -8.47
C VAL A 261 13.36 -14.83 -9.48
N GLY A 262 12.20 -14.33 -9.01
CA GLY A 262 10.97 -14.30 -9.79
C GLY A 262 10.05 -15.49 -9.57
N ASP A 263 10.50 -16.56 -8.92
CA ASP A 263 9.62 -17.70 -8.58
C ASP A 263 8.52 -17.25 -7.61
N ILE A 264 7.32 -17.79 -7.83
CA ILE A 264 6.22 -17.70 -6.88
C ILE A 264 6.03 -19.08 -6.27
N VAL A 265 6.17 -19.16 -4.95
CA VAL A 265 6.08 -20.43 -4.22
C VAL A 265 5.18 -20.30 -3.00
N THR A 266 4.58 -21.40 -2.59
CA THR A 266 3.78 -21.46 -1.37
C THR A 266 4.69 -21.80 -0.18
N VAL A 267 4.54 -21.03 0.89
CA VAL A 267 5.29 -21.22 2.13
C VAL A 267 4.35 -21.35 3.32
N GLU A 268 4.80 -22.04 4.34
CA GLU A 268 4.17 -22.01 5.65
C GLU A 268 4.95 -21.03 6.54
N VAL A 269 4.24 -20.07 7.12
CA VAL A 269 4.85 -19.08 8.02
C VAL A 269 5.18 -19.74 9.34
N GLU A 270 6.43 -19.68 9.75
CA GLU A 270 6.91 -20.33 11.00
C GLU A 270 7.17 -19.32 12.11
N GLU A 271 7.60 -18.11 11.75
CA GLU A 271 8.00 -17.09 12.71
C GLU A 271 7.63 -15.70 12.18
N ALA A 272 7.33 -14.78 13.10
CA ALA A 272 7.00 -13.40 12.81
C ALA A 272 7.83 -12.46 13.70
N GLY A 273 8.28 -11.37 13.09
CA GLY A 273 8.92 -10.25 13.80
C GLY A 273 8.03 -9.02 13.79
N GLU A 274 8.64 -7.85 13.92
CA GLU A 274 7.93 -6.57 13.92
C GLU A 274 7.42 -6.19 12.53
N TYR A 275 8.18 -6.53 11.49
CA TYR A 275 7.87 -6.19 10.10
C TYR A 275 8.07 -7.35 9.14
N ASP A 276 8.77 -8.39 9.53
CA ASP A 276 9.18 -9.49 8.68
C ASP A 276 8.63 -10.83 9.16
N LEU A 277 8.60 -11.78 8.24
CA LEU A 277 8.20 -13.15 8.46
C LEU A 277 9.32 -14.11 8.06
N TRP A 278 9.30 -15.31 8.63
CA TRP A 278 10.14 -16.43 8.24
C TRP A 278 9.23 -17.63 7.95
N GLY A 279 9.58 -18.38 6.94
CA GLY A 279 8.79 -19.52 6.55
C GLY A 279 9.59 -20.55 5.80
N ARG A 280 8.95 -21.69 5.55
CA ARG A 280 9.52 -22.78 4.77
C ARG A 280 8.68 -23.06 3.54
N GLN A 281 9.34 -23.42 2.44
CA GLN A 281 8.67 -23.84 1.24
C GLN A 281 7.90 -25.14 1.49
N ILE A 282 6.68 -25.18 0.96
CA ILE A 282 5.84 -26.38 1.01
C ILE A 282 5.92 -27.07 -0.34
N THR A 283 6.18 -28.35 -0.31
CA THR A 283 6.19 -29.20 -1.51
C THR A 283 4.81 -29.79 -1.78
#